data_cf5340a31b57b6427327791968fe2074
#
_entry.id   cf5340a31b57b6427327791968fe2074
#
_cell.length_a   1.000
_cell.length_b   1.000
_cell.length_c   1.000
_cell.angle_alpha   90.00
_cell.angle_beta   90.00
_cell.angle_gamma   90.00
#
_symmetry.space_group_name_H-M   'P 1'
#
loop_
_entity.id
_entity.type
_entity.pdbx_description
1 polymer ?
#
loop_
_entity_poly.entity_id
_entity_poly.type
_entity_poly.pdbx_seq_one_letter_code
_entity_poly.pdbx_strand_id
1 'polypeptide(L)'
;MPAGRYAPSPTGSLHLGNLRTALVAWLAARATDRAFLLRVEDLDRVRSGAEAGQRADLAAVGLDWDAEPVRQSERTALYDAAVAALRAAHGPDAVYECFCSRKDIAEATSAPHPRPDDGAPASGGAVPLRPPGFYPGTCRGLTEAERAERRRVRPAALRIDAAKVAGLPAGEIPRATAVDVLHGEVTGLVDDLVLRRNDGAYAYNLAVVVDDLAQGVDQVVRGDDLLDSAPRQRWLAEALCAARGEPTPAVEYLHVPLVLNTEGRRLAKRDGAVTLKDLAAQDPAWTPERVRDRLLESLGLPAGPLAAAVPAFDPAALPRDPWVFTGL
;
A
#
# COMPACT_ATOMS: atom_id res chain seq x y z
N MET A 1 20.59 -5.60 3.53
CA MET A 1 20.34 -5.26 4.95
C MET A 1 18.83 -5.18 5.10
N PRO A 2 18.22 -5.81 6.11
CA PRO A 2 16.79 -5.70 6.36
C PRO A 2 16.36 -4.24 6.53
N ALA A 3 15.20 -3.87 6.01
CA ALA A 3 14.74 -2.50 6.05
C ALA A 3 13.23 -2.37 6.29
N GLY A 4 12.86 -1.38 7.11
CA GLY A 4 11.52 -0.80 7.14
C GLY A 4 11.47 0.44 6.25
N ARG A 5 10.27 0.90 5.90
CA ARG A 5 10.15 2.12 5.08
C ARG A 5 8.89 2.92 5.41
N TYR A 6 8.98 4.23 5.16
CA TYR A 6 7.84 5.11 5.00
C TYR A 6 7.79 5.63 3.57
N ALA A 7 6.61 5.59 2.94
CA ALA A 7 6.48 5.83 1.50
C ALA A 7 5.30 6.79 1.18
N PRO A 8 5.45 8.09 1.45
CA PRO A 8 4.40 9.05 1.20
C PRO A 8 4.31 9.46 -0.27
N SER A 9 3.07 9.66 -0.76
CA SER A 9 2.84 10.33 -2.05
C SER A 9 2.93 11.85 -1.85
N PRO A 10 3.67 12.60 -2.70
CA PRO A 10 3.88 14.04 -2.56
C PRO A 10 2.67 14.84 -3.06
N THR A 11 1.51 14.61 -2.46
CA THR A 11 0.22 15.25 -2.80
C THR A 11 -0.08 16.49 -1.97
N GLY A 12 0.80 16.89 -1.06
CA GLY A 12 0.75 18.04 -0.14
C GLY A 12 1.37 17.71 1.22
N SER A 13 1.16 18.58 2.22
CA SER A 13 1.68 18.41 3.59
C SER A 13 1.20 17.11 4.24
N LEU A 14 1.98 16.58 5.17
CA LEU A 14 1.59 15.46 6.00
C LEU A 14 0.57 15.91 7.07
N HIS A 15 -0.51 15.16 7.21
CA HIS A 15 -1.43 15.34 8.34
C HIS A 15 -1.00 14.44 9.52
N LEU A 16 -1.57 14.67 10.71
CA LEU A 16 -1.22 13.92 11.93
C LEU A 16 -1.27 12.40 11.75
N GLY A 17 -2.24 11.88 10.98
CA GLY A 17 -2.33 10.45 10.70
C GLY A 17 -1.13 9.93 9.88
N ASN A 18 -0.64 10.74 8.92
CA ASN A 18 0.57 10.41 8.18
C ASN A 18 1.81 10.41 9.09
N LEU A 19 1.93 11.43 9.94
CA LEU A 19 3.05 11.54 10.89
C LEU A 19 3.03 10.40 11.92
N ARG A 20 1.83 10.02 12.41
CA ARG A 20 1.69 8.88 13.32
C ARG A 20 2.12 7.57 12.67
N THR A 21 1.69 7.32 11.44
CA THR A 21 2.11 6.13 10.69
C THR A 21 3.62 6.13 10.42
N ALA A 22 4.20 7.29 10.05
CA ALA A 22 5.63 7.43 9.85
C ALA A 22 6.41 7.17 11.16
N LEU A 23 5.93 7.68 12.28
CA LEU A 23 6.51 7.45 13.61
C LEU A 23 6.50 5.96 13.97
N VAL A 24 5.38 5.27 13.78
CA VAL A 24 5.31 3.82 14.02
C VAL A 24 6.27 3.06 13.10
N ALA A 25 6.35 3.43 11.82
CA ALA A 25 7.27 2.80 10.87
C ALA A 25 8.73 2.98 11.28
N TRP A 26 9.09 4.18 11.75
CA TRP A 26 10.42 4.47 12.27
C TRP A 26 10.73 3.68 13.54
N LEU A 27 9.83 3.69 14.52
CA LEU A 27 9.99 2.94 15.78
C LEU A 27 10.13 1.44 15.52
N ALA A 28 9.30 0.86 14.64
CA ALA A 28 9.35 -0.54 14.28
C ALA A 28 10.69 -0.92 13.63
N ALA A 29 11.21 -0.10 12.74
CA ALA A 29 12.52 -0.32 12.12
C ALA A 29 13.64 -0.22 13.16
N ARG A 30 13.65 0.84 13.98
CA ARG A 30 14.70 1.07 14.98
C ARG A 30 14.68 0.03 16.11
N ALA A 31 13.50 -0.42 16.56
CA ALA A 31 13.37 -1.43 17.59
C ALA A 31 13.85 -2.83 17.14
N THR A 32 14.02 -3.04 15.84
CA THR A 32 14.42 -4.32 15.24
C THR A 32 15.74 -4.22 14.47
N ASP A 33 16.53 -3.19 14.71
CA ASP A 33 17.84 -2.92 14.07
C ASP A 33 17.78 -2.95 12.53
N ARG A 34 16.64 -2.56 11.95
CA ARG A 34 16.45 -2.38 10.52
C ARG A 34 16.85 -0.97 10.09
N ALA A 35 17.34 -0.85 8.85
CA ALA A 35 17.40 0.46 8.21
C ALA A 35 15.99 1.03 8.05
N PHE A 36 15.84 2.34 8.21
CA PHE A 36 14.60 3.04 7.92
C PHE A 36 14.75 3.86 6.64
N LEU A 37 13.96 3.53 5.62
CA LEU A 37 14.04 4.14 4.31
C LEU A 37 12.85 5.08 4.06
N LEU A 38 13.13 6.18 3.37
CA LEU A 38 12.09 7.06 2.84
C LEU A 38 11.99 6.87 1.33
N ARG A 39 10.77 6.61 0.83
CA ARG A 39 10.48 6.51 -0.60
C ARG A 39 9.39 7.50 -0.99
N VAL A 40 9.60 8.21 -2.09
CA VAL A 40 8.65 9.16 -2.65
C VAL A 40 7.79 8.48 -3.70
N GLU A 41 6.49 8.32 -3.45
CA GLU A 41 5.54 7.68 -4.37
C GLU A 41 4.90 8.75 -5.28
N ASP A 42 5.66 9.16 -6.29
CA ASP A 42 5.38 10.30 -7.17
C ASP A 42 4.84 9.92 -8.57
N LEU A 43 4.27 8.71 -8.71
CA LEU A 43 3.65 8.26 -9.97
C LEU A 43 2.28 8.89 -10.25
N ASP A 44 1.67 9.57 -9.28
CA ASP A 44 0.34 10.20 -9.43
C ASP A 44 0.25 11.49 -8.59
N ARG A 45 -0.45 12.49 -9.12
CA ARG A 45 -0.89 13.72 -8.43
C ARG A 45 0.19 14.44 -7.61
N VAL A 46 1.37 14.61 -8.18
CA VAL A 46 2.48 15.35 -7.55
C VAL A 46 2.12 16.83 -7.41
N ARG A 47 2.42 17.43 -6.25
CA ARG A 47 2.37 18.88 -6.04
C ARG A 47 3.78 19.42 -5.85
N SER A 48 4.10 20.51 -6.56
CA SER A 48 5.39 21.18 -6.42
C SER A 48 5.65 21.55 -4.96
N GLY A 49 6.86 21.26 -4.48
CA GLY A 49 7.30 21.52 -3.10
C GLY A 49 6.75 20.55 -2.05
N ALA A 50 5.83 19.66 -2.39
CA ALA A 50 5.24 18.75 -1.39
C ALA A 50 6.26 17.76 -0.81
N GLU A 51 7.15 17.20 -1.62
CA GLU A 51 8.23 16.32 -1.14
C GLU A 51 9.12 17.01 -0.13
N ALA A 52 9.62 18.20 -0.46
CA ALA A 52 10.47 18.97 0.44
C ALA A 52 9.75 19.31 1.75
N GLY A 53 8.47 19.72 1.67
CA GLY A 53 7.64 19.97 2.84
C GLY A 53 7.44 18.72 3.70
N GLN A 54 7.17 17.58 3.09
CA GLN A 54 7.00 16.30 3.81
C GLN A 54 8.29 15.87 4.52
N ARG A 55 9.44 16.01 3.86
CA ARG A 55 10.76 15.73 4.48
C ARG A 55 11.01 16.67 5.66
N ALA A 56 10.67 17.95 5.52
CA ALA A 56 10.79 18.92 6.61
C ALA A 56 9.84 18.58 7.79
N ASP A 57 8.60 18.19 7.52
CA ASP A 57 7.63 17.77 8.55
C ASP A 57 8.14 16.55 9.33
N LEU A 58 8.68 15.54 8.63
CA LEU A 58 9.26 14.33 9.24
C LEU A 58 10.47 14.67 10.13
N ALA A 59 11.40 15.47 9.60
CA ALA A 59 12.59 15.91 10.36
C ALA A 59 12.20 16.77 11.57
N ALA A 60 11.20 17.63 11.46
CA ALA A 60 10.72 18.48 12.55
C ALA A 60 10.21 17.69 13.75
N VAL A 61 9.55 16.53 13.53
CA VAL A 61 9.12 15.63 14.60
C VAL A 61 10.22 14.64 15.03
N GLY A 62 11.44 14.77 14.49
CA GLY A 62 12.63 14.01 14.90
C GLY A 62 12.83 12.70 14.13
N LEU A 63 12.15 12.47 13.01
CA LEU A 63 12.36 11.29 12.18
C LEU A 63 13.51 11.53 11.20
N ASP A 64 14.46 10.62 11.20
CA ASP A 64 15.57 10.51 10.24
C ASP A 64 15.39 9.28 9.35
N TRP A 65 16.24 9.14 8.33
CA TRP A 65 16.29 7.98 7.44
C TRP A 65 17.72 7.70 6.98
N ASP A 66 18.01 6.42 6.66
CA ASP A 66 19.38 5.93 6.53
C ASP A 66 19.96 6.01 5.12
N ALA A 67 19.18 6.43 4.12
CA ALA A 67 19.66 6.58 2.74
C ALA A 67 18.93 7.73 2.03
N GLU A 68 19.51 8.25 0.93
CA GLU A 68 18.81 9.24 0.11
C GLU A 68 17.47 8.67 -0.40
N PRO A 69 16.38 9.41 -0.26
CA PRO A 69 15.07 8.94 -0.70
C PRO A 69 15.02 8.64 -2.19
N VAL A 70 14.50 7.47 -2.55
CA VAL A 70 14.27 7.13 -3.96
C VAL A 70 12.90 7.62 -4.42
N ARG A 71 12.79 8.03 -5.69
CA ARG A 71 11.54 8.43 -6.32
C ARG A 71 11.05 7.37 -7.28
N GLN A 72 9.78 7.03 -7.23
CA GLN A 72 9.19 6.01 -8.11
C GLN A 72 9.25 6.41 -9.59
N SER A 73 9.11 7.70 -9.90
CA SER A 73 9.24 8.21 -11.27
C SER A 73 10.59 7.95 -11.93
N GLU A 74 11.65 7.77 -11.13
CA GLU A 74 13.00 7.46 -11.60
C GLU A 74 13.26 5.95 -11.78
N ARG A 75 12.27 5.09 -11.50
CA ARG A 75 12.41 3.64 -11.40
C ARG A 75 11.61 2.86 -12.45
N THR A 76 11.11 3.53 -13.47
CA THR A 76 10.25 2.92 -14.51
C THR A 76 10.87 1.71 -15.19
N ALA A 77 12.19 1.69 -15.39
CA ALA A 77 12.91 0.55 -15.95
C ALA A 77 12.78 -0.73 -15.10
N LEU A 78 12.70 -0.62 -13.77
CA LEU A 78 12.49 -1.77 -12.88
C LEU A 78 11.07 -2.32 -13.02
N TYR A 79 10.09 -1.44 -13.22
CA TYR A 79 8.70 -1.86 -13.42
C TYR A 79 8.50 -2.50 -14.80
N ASP A 80 9.15 -1.97 -15.84
CA ASP A 80 9.19 -2.60 -17.17
C ASP A 80 9.81 -3.99 -17.10
N ALA A 81 10.94 -4.14 -16.42
CA ALA A 81 11.61 -5.43 -16.21
C ALA A 81 10.73 -6.42 -15.44
N ALA A 82 9.98 -5.98 -14.45
CA ALA A 82 9.05 -6.81 -13.69
C ALA A 82 7.91 -7.35 -14.58
N VAL A 83 7.30 -6.49 -15.41
CA VAL A 83 6.28 -6.92 -16.39
C VAL A 83 6.86 -7.88 -17.43
N ALA A 84 8.08 -7.62 -17.91
CA ALA A 84 8.77 -8.50 -18.86
C ALA A 84 9.07 -9.88 -18.25
N ALA A 85 9.50 -9.94 -16.99
CA ALA A 85 9.76 -11.19 -16.27
C ALA A 85 8.50 -12.06 -16.15
N LEU A 86 7.35 -11.47 -15.79
CA LEU A 86 6.08 -12.18 -15.72
C LEU A 86 5.68 -12.78 -17.08
N ARG A 87 5.86 -12.02 -18.17
CA ARG A 87 5.58 -12.52 -19.54
C ARG A 87 6.55 -13.62 -19.96
N ALA A 88 7.82 -13.50 -19.62
CA ALA A 88 8.83 -14.50 -19.96
C ALA A 88 8.57 -15.83 -19.22
N ALA A 89 8.19 -15.78 -17.95
CA ALA A 89 7.94 -16.96 -17.14
C ALA A 89 6.61 -17.67 -17.45
N HIS A 90 5.53 -16.91 -17.74
CA HIS A 90 4.17 -17.45 -17.83
C HIS A 90 3.55 -17.30 -19.23
N GLY A 91 4.31 -16.79 -20.20
CA GLY A 91 3.85 -16.54 -21.58
C GLY A 91 3.29 -15.13 -21.79
N PRO A 92 3.16 -14.69 -23.07
CA PRO A 92 2.78 -13.32 -23.41
C PRO A 92 1.42 -12.91 -22.87
N ASP A 93 0.48 -13.84 -22.78
CA ASP A 93 -0.88 -13.60 -22.29
C ASP A 93 -1.00 -13.54 -20.75
N ALA A 94 0.09 -13.79 -20.01
CA ALA A 94 0.12 -13.60 -18.55
C ALA A 94 -0.09 -12.13 -18.17
N VAL A 95 0.14 -11.22 -19.11
CA VAL A 95 -0.17 -9.79 -18.96
C VAL A 95 -0.94 -9.32 -20.19
N TYR A 96 -2.18 -8.94 -20.00
CA TYR A 96 -3.12 -8.61 -21.06
C TYR A 96 -3.64 -7.17 -20.98
N GLU A 97 -4.23 -6.68 -22.07
CA GLU A 97 -4.83 -5.38 -22.18
C GLU A 97 -6.26 -5.33 -21.63
N CYS A 98 -6.53 -4.37 -20.79
CA CYS A 98 -7.85 -4.10 -20.22
C CYS A 98 -8.34 -2.70 -20.59
N PHE A 99 -9.56 -2.64 -21.08
CA PHE A 99 -10.20 -1.41 -21.54
C PHE A 99 -11.35 -0.95 -20.63
N CYS A 100 -11.58 -1.61 -19.51
CA CYS A 100 -12.65 -1.27 -18.57
C CYS A 100 -12.36 0.05 -17.82
N SER A 101 -13.38 0.90 -17.70
CA SER A 101 -13.40 2.01 -16.75
C SER A 101 -13.75 1.50 -15.34
N ARG A 102 -13.60 2.34 -14.32
CA ARG A 102 -14.06 2.03 -12.94
C ARG A 102 -15.56 1.75 -12.90
N LYS A 103 -16.35 2.45 -13.73
CA LYS A 103 -17.78 2.25 -13.85
C LYS A 103 -18.10 0.86 -14.41
N ASP A 104 -17.42 0.47 -15.51
CA ASP A 104 -17.60 -0.86 -16.13
C ASP A 104 -17.31 -1.98 -15.13
N ILE A 105 -16.28 -1.82 -14.30
CA ILE A 105 -15.90 -2.79 -13.26
C ILE A 105 -16.99 -2.85 -12.17
N ALA A 106 -17.45 -1.70 -11.68
CA ALA A 106 -18.49 -1.63 -10.66
C ALA A 106 -19.81 -2.26 -11.13
N GLU A 107 -20.21 -2.00 -12.39
CA GLU A 107 -21.41 -2.58 -12.99
C GLU A 107 -21.28 -4.11 -13.15
N ALA A 108 -20.11 -4.61 -13.61
CA ALA A 108 -19.87 -6.03 -13.75
C ALA A 108 -19.86 -6.78 -12.40
N THR A 109 -19.42 -6.14 -11.32
CA THR A 109 -19.42 -6.74 -9.98
C THR A 109 -20.75 -6.65 -9.26
N SER A 110 -21.64 -5.75 -9.66
CA SER A 110 -22.99 -5.61 -9.11
C SER A 110 -24.05 -6.42 -9.87
N ALA A 111 -23.72 -6.98 -11.05
CA ALA A 111 -24.62 -7.87 -11.76
C ALA A 111 -24.89 -9.15 -10.95
N PRO A 112 -26.15 -9.67 -10.92
CA PRO A 112 -26.48 -10.90 -10.21
C PRO A 112 -25.89 -12.11 -10.96
N HIS A 113 -24.60 -12.35 -10.78
CA HIS A 113 -23.97 -13.61 -11.17
C HIS A 113 -23.89 -14.52 -9.95
N PRO A 114 -24.09 -15.86 -10.12
CA PRO A 114 -23.81 -16.81 -9.05
C PRO A 114 -22.39 -16.57 -8.55
N ARG A 115 -22.24 -16.29 -7.28
CA ARG A 115 -20.90 -16.20 -6.67
C ARG A 115 -20.29 -17.60 -6.73
N PRO A 116 -19.01 -17.76 -7.11
CA PRO A 116 -18.38 -19.08 -7.06
C PRO A 116 -18.45 -19.76 -5.69
N ASP A 117 -18.75 -19.01 -4.63
CA ASP A 117 -18.82 -19.48 -3.26
C ASP A 117 -20.25 -19.76 -2.73
N ASP A 118 -21.31 -19.53 -3.53
CA ASP A 118 -22.71 -19.75 -3.09
C ASP A 118 -23.09 -21.23 -2.89
N GLY A 119 -22.14 -22.16 -3.03
CA GLY A 119 -22.35 -23.59 -2.86
C GLY A 119 -21.32 -24.33 -2.00
N ALA A 120 -20.33 -23.66 -1.45
CA ALA A 120 -19.37 -24.33 -0.57
C ALA A 120 -19.91 -24.42 0.87
N PRO A 121 -19.96 -25.63 1.49
CA PRO A 121 -20.30 -25.72 2.89
C PRO A 121 -19.27 -24.95 3.71
N ALA A 122 -19.74 -24.17 4.67
CA ALA A 122 -18.91 -23.45 5.63
C ALA A 122 -18.05 -24.44 6.45
N SER A 123 -16.93 -24.87 5.91
CA SER A 123 -15.83 -25.33 6.71
C SER A 123 -15.28 -24.09 7.43
N GLY A 124 -15.26 -24.10 8.78
CA GLY A 124 -15.06 -22.94 9.66
C GLY A 124 -13.74 -22.17 9.53
N GLY A 125 -13.39 -21.77 8.31
CA GLY A 125 -12.29 -20.87 7.99
C GLY A 125 -12.79 -19.45 7.75
N ALA A 126 -12.00 -18.43 8.09
CA ALA A 126 -12.31 -17.04 7.83
C ALA A 126 -12.62 -16.82 6.35
N VAL A 127 -13.70 -16.08 6.05
CA VAL A 127 -14.07 -15.73 4.66
C VAL A 127 -12.95 -14.84 4.08
N PRO A 128 -12.36 -15.21 2.92
CA PRO A 128 -11.30 -14.43 2.32
C PRO A 128 -11.77 -13.00 2.00
N LEU A 129 -10.94 -12.01 2.31
CA LEU A 129 -11.23 -10.61 2.01
C LEU A 129 -11.34 -10.41 0.50
N ARG A 130 -12.42 -9.79 0.08
CA ARG A 130 -12.59 -9.32 -1.30
C ARG A 130 -12.17 -7.86 -1.37
N PRO A 131 -11.06 -7.55 -2.06
CA PRO A 131 -10.54 -6.19 -2.07
C PRO A 131 -11.48 -5.22 -2.80
N PRO A 132 -11.50 -3.93 -2.41
CA PRO A 132 -12.27 -2.91 -3.10
C PRO A 132 -11.92 -2.83 -4.59
N GLY A 133 -12.93 -2.72 -5.46
CA GLY A 133 -12.73 -2.65 -6.91
C GLY A 133 -12.22 -3.95 -7.54
N PHE A 134 -12.57 -5.09 -6.93
CA PHE A 134 -12.27 -6.42 -7.46
C PHE A 134 -12.63 -6.54 -8.93
N TYR A 135 -11.69 -7.01 -9.75
CA TYR A 135 -11.87 -7.11 -11.19
C TYR A 135 -12.30 -8.51 -11.62
N PRO A 136 -13.41 -8.65 -12.36
CA PRO A 136 -13.98 -9.96 -12.70
C PRO A 136 -13.34 -10.64 -13.92
N GLY A 137 -12.29 -10.06 -14.54
CA GLY A 137 -11.63 -10.66 -15.70
C GLY A 137 -12.23 -10.34 -17.06
N THR A 138 -13.11 -9.33 -17.17
CA THR A 138 -13.90 -9.00 -18.37
C THR A 138 -13.10 -8.93 -19.68
N CYS A 139 -11.84 -8.47 -19.66
CA CYS A 139 -11.02 -8.33 -20.87
C CYS A 139 -10.00 -9.47 -21.05
N ARG A 140 -9.97 -10.47 -20.17
CA ARG A 140 -8.96 -11.54 -20.19
C ARG A 140 -8.98 -12.36 -21.47
N GLY A 141 -10.15 -12.70 -21.98
CA GLY A 141 -10.33 -13.56 -23.17
C GLY A 141 -10.50 -12.83 -24.50
N LEU A 142 -10.22 -11.50 -24.56
CA LEU A 142 -10.38 -10.76 -25.82
C LEU A 142 -9.45 -11.25 -26.89
N THR A 143 -9.99 -11.46 -28.10
CA THR A 143 -9.22 -11.72 -29.32
C THR A 143 -8.42 -10.48 -29.74
N GLU A 144 -7.41 -10.65 -30.62
CA GLU A 144 -6.64 -9.52 -31.10
C GLU A 144 -7.52 -8.55 -31.93
N ALA A 145 -8.50 -9.06 -32.68
CA ALA A 145 -9.45 -8.22 -33.41
C ALA A 145 -10.28 -7.32 -32.47
N GLU A 146 -10.78 -7.87 -31.37
CA GLU A 146 -11.52 -7.12 -30.35
C GLU A 146 -10.63 -6.11 -29.62
N ARG A 147 -9.38 -6.48 -29.33
CA ARG A 147 -8.39 -5.55 -28.75
C ARG A 147 -8.12 -4.39 -29.70
N ALA A 148 -7.88 -4.68 -30.97
CA ALA A 148 -7.62 -3.66 -31.99
C ALA A 148 -8.80 -2.66 -32.11
N GLU A 149 -10.04 -3.14 -32.06
CA GLU A 149 -11.22 -2.29 -32.07
C GLU A 149 -11.29 -1.41 -30.82
N ARG A 150 -11.06 -1.97 -29.64
CA ARG A 150 -11.10 -1.24 -28.37
C ARG A 150 -9.97 -0.20 -28.24
N ARG A 151 -8.77 -0.49 -28.80
CA ARG A 151 -7.64 0.46 -28.84
C ARG A 151 -8.00 1.74 -29.61
N ARG A 152 -8.92 1.69 -30.59
CA ARG A 152 -9.40 2.88 -31.32
C ARG A 152 -10.23 3.80 -30.46
N VAL A 153 -10.88 3.25 -29.42
CA VAL A 153 -11.78 3.99 -28.53
C VAL A 153 -11.05 4.56 -27.32
N ARG A 154 -10.17 3.77 -26.71
CA ARG A 154 -9.41 4.18 -25.52
C ARG A 154 -8.09 3.42 -25.36
N PRO A 155 -7.07 4.03 -24.74
CA PRO A 155 -5.83 3.32 -24.39
C PRO A 155 -6.09 2.23 -23.37
N ALA A 156 -5.31 1.15 -23.44
CA ALA A 156 -5.40 0.00 -22.56
C ALA A 156 -4.62 0.22 -21.26
N ALA A 157 -5.16 -0.30 -20.15
CA ALA A 157 -4.36 -0.67 -18.99
C ALA A 157 -3.78 -2.07 -19.19
N LEU A 158 -2.66 -2.38 -18.55
CA LEU A 158 -2.12 -3.73 -18.48
C LEU A 158 -2.52 -4.38 -17.16
N ARG A 159 -3.06 -5.60 -17.24
CA ARG A 159 -3.37 -6.42 -16.08
C ARG A 159 -2.64 -7.75 -16.13
N ILE A 160 -2.29 -8.27 -14.97
CA ILE A 160 -1.83 -9.64 -14.81
C ILE A 160 -3.03 -10.60 -14.89
N ASP A 161 -2.88 -11.74 -15.55
CA ASP A 161 -3.81 -12.87 -15.41
C ASP A 161 -3.41 -13.68 -14.17
N ALA A 162 -4.07 -13.40 -13.07
CA ALA A 162 -3.71 -13.98 -11.78
C ALA A 162 -3.89 -15.50 -11.75
N ALA A 163 -4.95 -16.02 -12.36
CA ALA A 163 -5.18 -17.47 -12.45
C ALA A 163 -4.05 -18.17 -13.24
N LYS A 164 -3.71 -17.63 -14.41
CA LYS A 164 -2.64 -18.19 -15.26
C LYS A 164 -1.29 -18.19 -14.55
N VAL A 165 -0.92 -17.09 -13.90
CA VAL A 165 0.34 -16.97 -13.15
C VAL A 165 0.37 -17.93 -11.96
N ALA A 166 -0.76 -18.16 -11.31
CA ALA A 166 -0.89 -19.12 -10.23
C ALA A 166 -0.99 -20.58 -10.69
N GLY A 167 -1.00 -20.86 -12.00
CA GLY A 167 -1.19 -22.20 -12.52
C GLY A 167 -2.57 -22.80 -12.28
N LEU A 168 -3.59 -21.95 -12.09
CA LEU A 168 -4.97 -22.35 -11.84
C LEU A 168 -5.78 -22.42 -13.16
N PRO A 169 -6.87 -23.20 -13.20
CA PRO A 169 -7.83 -23.18 -14.28
C PRO A 169 -8.35 -21.76 -14.57
N ALA A 170 -8.68 -21.51 -15.84
CA ALA A 170 -9.21 -20.22 -16.24
C ALA A 170 -10.54 -19.89 -15.48
N GLY A 171 -10.57 -18.71 -14.87
CA GLY A 171 -11.72 -18.25 -14.08
C GLY A 171 -11.65 -18.56 -12.58
N GLU A 172 -10.74 -19.42 -12.16
CA GLU A 172 -10.44 -19.56 -10.73
C GLU A 172 -9.72 -18.32 -10.18
N ILE A 173 -9.91 -18.05 -8.90
CA ILE A 173 -9.36 -16.87 -8.24
C ILE A 173 -8.33 -17.32 -7.22
N PRO A 174 -7.04 -16.96 -7.40
CA PRO A 174 -6.01 -17.25 -6.41
C PRO A 174 -6.33 -16.63 -5.06
N ARG A 175 -5.83 -17.26 -3.99
CA ARG A 175 -5.86 -16.76 -2.61
C ARG A 175 -4.44 -16.57 -2.13
N ALA A 176 -4.23 -15.58 -1.30
CA ALA A 176 -2.95 -15.36 -0.63
C ALA A 176 -3.17 -14.93 0.80
N THR A 177 -2.20 -15.23 1.64
CA THR A 177 -2.22 -14.85 3.06
C THR A 177 -1.00 -13.98 3.36
N ALA A 178 -1.25 -12.84 4.01
CA ALA A 178 -0.23 -12.02 4.63
C ALA A 178 -0.34 -12.15 6.15
N VAL A 179 0.79 -12.11 6.84
CA VAL A 179 0.81 -12.12 8.31
C VAL A 179 1.02 -10.70 8.80
N ASP A 180 0.06 -10.20 9.58
CA ASP A 180 0.10 -8.86 10.16
C ASP A 180 0.25 -8.93 11.68
N VAL A 181 1.07 -8.07 12.25
CA VAL A 181 1.36 -8.08 13.70
C VAL A 181 0.10 -7.79 14.53
N LEU A 182 -0.77 -6.89 14.09
CA LEU A 182 -1.98 -6.53 14.82
C LEU A 182 -3.20 -7.37 14.43
N HIS A 183 -3.28 -7.81 13.19
CA HIS A 183 -4.48 -8.47 12.64
C HIS A 183 -4.31 -9.99 12.48
N GLY A 184 -3.09 -10.53 12.69
CA GLY A 184 -2.79 -11.96 12.50
C GLY A 184 -2.77 -12.34 11.01
N GLU A 185 -3.22 -13.54 10.68
CA GLU A 185 -3.31 -14.00 9.30
C GLU A 185 -4.47 -13.33 8.56
N VAL A 186 -4.15 -12.64 7.48
CA VAL A 186 -5.11 -11.95 6.61
C VAL A 186 -5.10 -12.64 5.26
N THR A 187 -6.15 -13.38 4.96
CA THR A 187 -6.32 -14.07 3.68
C THR A 187 -7.25 -13.28 2.77
N GLY A 188 -6.81 -13.04 1.54
CA GLY A 188 -7.56 -12.29 0.54
C GLY A 188 -7.58 -12.97 -0.83
N LEU A 189 -8.59 -12.62 -1.63
CA LEU A 189 -8.68 -13.01 -3.03
C LEU A 189 -7.74 -12.13 -3.86
N VAL A 190 -7.10 -12.73 -4.85
CA VAL A 190 -6.21 -12.06 -5.78
C VAL A 190 -6.87 -11.98 -7.15
N ASP A 191 -7.39 -10.80 -7.49
CA ASP A 191 -7.91 -10.54 -8.83
C ASP A 191 -6.78 -10.15 -9.83
N ASP A 192 -7.16 -9.95 -11.07
CA ASP A 192 -6.22 -9.48 -12.09
C ASP A 192 -5.80 -8.02 -11.81
N LEU A 193 -4.71 -7.87 -11.08
CA LEU A 193 -4.16 -6.58 -10.69
C LEU A 193 -3.80 -5.72 -11.91
N VAL A 194 -4.07 -4.43 -11.84
CA VAL A 194 -3.49 -3.48 -12.80
C VAL A 194 -1.99 -3.37 -12.52
N LEU A 195 -1.18 -3.59 -13.54
CA LEU A 195 0.27 -3.40 -13.52
C LEU A 195 0.64 -2.02 -14.08
N ARG A 196 0.00 -1.63 -15.19
CA ARG A 196 0.18 -0.31 -15.82
C ARG A 196 -1.19 0.28 -16.14
N ARG A 197 -1.40 1.53 -15.82
CA ARG A 197 -2.65 2.25 -16.05
C ARG A 197 -2.77 2.65 -17.52
N ASN A 198 -3.97 2.98 -17.94
CA ASN A 198 -4.24 3.42 -19.32
C ASN A 198 -3.65 4.81 -19.67
N ASP A 199 -3.25 5.61 -18.68
CA ASP A 199 -2.49 6.85 -18.84
C ASP A 199 -0.97 6.63 -18.94
N GLY A 200 -0.52 5.37 -18.90
CA GLY A 200 0.87 4.98 -19.01
C GLY A 200 1.62 4.90 -17.69
N ALA A 201 1.09 5.42 -16.59
CA ALA A 201 1.71 5.33 -15.27
C ALA A 201 1.64 3.89 -14.71
N TYR A 202 2.64 3.47 -13.96
CA TYR A 202 2.60 2.20 -13.25
C TYR A 202 1.61 2.24 -12.09
N ALA A 203 0.94 1.12 -11.86
CA ALA A 203 -0.05 1.01 -10.79
C ALA A 203 0.63 0.84 -9.43
N TYR A 204 0.00 1.38 -8.39
CA TYR A 204 0.48 1.37 -7.01
C TYR A 204 0.97 -0.02 -6.56
N ASN A 205 0.14 -1.07 -6.74
CA ASN A 205 0.50 -2.41 -6.27
C ASN A 205 1.77 -2.97 -6.95
N LEU A 206 1.99 -2.70 -8.24
CA LEU A 206 3.23 -3.12 -8.90
C LEU A 206 4.42 -2.32 -8.39
N ALA A 207 4.30 -0.99 -8.37
CA ALA A 207 5.41 -0.11 -8.03
C ALA A 207 5.90 -0.37 -6.59
N VAL A 208 4.97 -0.43 -5.62
CA VAL A 208 5.34 -0.66 -4.21
C VAL A 208 6.02 -2.02 -4.00
N VAL A 209 5.53 -3.08 -4.64
CA VAL A 209 6.11 -4.42 -4.49
C VAL A 209 7.49 -4.52 -5.13
N VAL A 210 7.65 -3.98 -6.35
CA VAL A 210 8.95 -3.98 -7.04
C VAL A 210 9.97 -3.17 -6.26
N ASP A 211 9.56 -2.03 -5.70
CA ASP A 211 10.45 -1.17 -4.92
C ASP A 211 10.81 -1.80 -3.57
N ASP A 212 9.85 -2.40 -2.86
CA ASP A 212 10.10 -3.09 -1.59
C ASP A 212 11.11 -4.24 -1.81
N LEU A 213 10.94 -5.05 -2.87
CA LEU A 213 11.90 -6.09 -3.25
C LEU A 213 13.28 -5.53 -3.58
N ALA A 214 13.35 -4.48 -4.42
CA ALA A 214 14.62 -3.89 -4.86
C ALA A 214 15.39 -3.16 -3.76
N GLN A 215 14.68 -2.65 -2.74
CA GLN A 215 15.27 -1.96 -1.58
C GLN A 215 15.54 -2.90 -0.39
N GLY A 216 15.20 -4.19 -0.48
CA GLY A 216 15.35 -5.15 0.61
C GLY A 216 14.42 -4.86 1.80
N VAL A 217 13.25 -4.28 1.52
CA VAL A 217 12.24 -4.00 2.55
C VAL A 217 11.58 -5.29 2.97
N ASP A 218 11.70 -5.62 4.25
CA ASP A 218 11.08 -6.78 4.90
C ASP A 218 10.11 -6.39 6.02
N GLN A 219 9.92 -5.08 6.26
CA GLN A 219 8.96 -4.56 7.23
C GLN A 219 8.10 -3.45 6.62
N VAL A 220 6.79 -3.67 6.55
CA VAL A 220 5.82 -2.80 5.90
C VAL A 220 4.83 -2.26 6.92
N VAL A 221 5.02 -1.00 7.35
CA VAL A 221 4.10 -0.29 8.23
C VAL A 221 3.28 0.72 7.42
N ARG A 222 1.94 0.72 7.61
CA ARG A 222 1.01 1.64 6.94
C ARG A 222 -0.36 1.67 7.62
N GLY A 223 -1.27 2.52 7.16
CA GLY A 223 -2.63 2.58 7.69
C GLY A 223 -3.44 1.31 7.38
N ASP A 224 -4.36 0.96 8.27
CA ASP A 224 -5.22 -0.22 8.19
C ASP A 224 -6.24 -0.17 7.04
N ASP A 225 -6.46 1.01 6.45
CA ASP A 225 -7.20 1.16 5.20
C ASP A 225 -6.54 0.47 3.99
N LEU A 226 -5.30 0.00 4.12
CA LEU A 226 -4.57 -0.77 3.12
C LEU A 226 -4.42 -2.26 3.47
N LEU A 227 -5.05 -2.73 4.54
CA LEU A 227 -4.97 -4.12 5.00
C LEU A 227 -5.39 -5.11 3.90
N ASP A 228 -6.49 -4.84 3.20
CA ASP A 228 -7.00 -5.68 2.11
C ASP A 228 -6.03 -5.79 0.91
N SER A 229 -5.05 -4.92 0.83
CA SER A 229 -4.02 -4.95 -0.23
C SER A 229 -2.84 -5.87 0.10
N ALA A 230 -2.64 -6.22 1.38
CA ALA A 230 -1.48 -7.00 1.80
C ALA A 230 -1.42 -8.40 1.15
N PRO A 231 -2.51 -9.20 1.11
CA PRO A 231 -2.49 -10.49 0.43
C PRO A 231 -2.14 -10.40 -1.06
N ARG A 232 -2.69 -9.40 -1.75
CA ARG A 232 -2.41 -9.16 -3.18
C ARG A 232 -0.94 -8.82 -3.44
N GLN A 233 -0.37 -7.96 -2.59
CA GLN A 233 1.02 -7.53 -2.70
C GLN A 233 1.97 -8.66 -2.35
N ARG A 234 1.64 -9.47 -1.33
CA ARG A 234 2.38 -10.68 -0.98
C ARG A 234 2.40 -11.66 -2.16
N TRP A 235 1.25 -11.95 -2.75
CA TRP A 235 1.13 -12.82 -3.92
C TRP A 235 1.93 -12.28 -5.12
N LEU A 236 1.85 -10.97 -5.37
CA LEU A 236 2.59 -10.36 -6.48
C LEU A 236 4.11 -10.44 -6.26
N ALA A 237 4.58 -10.28 -5.03
CA ALA A 237 5.99 -10.47 -4.68
C ALA A 237 6.44 -11.91 -4.95
N GLU A 238 5.64 -12.90 -4.55
CA GLU A 238 5.88 -14.32 -4.83
C GLU A 238 5.95 -14.60 -6.32
N ALA A 239 4.98 -14.11 -7.09
CA ALA A 239 4.95 -14.26 -8.54
C ALA A 239 6.17 -13.64 -9.24
N LEU A 240 6.60 -12.46 -8.81
CA LEU A 240 7.76 -11.77 -9.37
C LEU A 240 9.08 -12.47 -9.00
N CYS A 241 9.24 -12.91 -7.76
CA CYS A 241 10.41 -13.66 -7.32
C CYS A 241 10.50 -15.01 -8.05
N ALA A 242 9.39 -15.75 -8.14
CA ALA A 242 9.34 -17.00 -8.89
C ALA A 242 9.69 -16.81 -10.39
N ALA A 243 9.16 -15.75 -11.02
CA ALA A 243 9.47 -15.42 -12.41
C ALA A 243 10.95 -15.08 -12.66
N ARG A 244 11.68 -14.69 -11.61
CA ARG A 244 13.13 -14.40 -11.65
C ARG A 244 13.99 -15.55 -11.14
N GLY A 245 13.39 -16.62 -10.62
CA GLY A 245 14.11 -17.71 -9.96
C GLY A 245 14.75 -17.28 -8.63
N GLU A 246 14.19 -16.28 -7.98
CA GLU A 246 14.67 -15.71 -6.70
C GLU A 246 13.81 -16.20 -5.53
N PRO A 247 14.37 -16.35 -4.32
CA PRO A 247 13.57 -16.64 -3.14
C PRO A 247 12.71 -15.42 -2.77
N THR A 248 11.47 -15.66 -2.37
CA THR A 248 10.60 -14.60 -1.87
C THR A 248 10.96 -14.24 -0.43
N PRO A 249 11.32 -13.00 -0.12
CA PRO A 249 11.62 -12.59 1.24
C PRO A 249 10.37 -12.69 2.12
N ALA A 250 10.58 -13.03 3.39
CA ALA A 250 9.54 -12.87 4.39
C ALA A 250 9.31 -11.36 4.61
N VAL A 251 8.06 -10.95 4.70
CA VAL A 251 7.67 -9.56 4.96
C VAL A 251 6.78 -9.52 6.20
N GLU A 252 7.17 -8.72 7.17
CA GLU A 252 6.37 -8.37 8.33
C GLU A 252 5.46 -7.19 7.98
N TYR A 253 4.15 -7.38 8.10
CA TYR A 253 3.16 -6.31 7.93
C TYR A 253 2.70 -5.79 9.29
N LEU A 254 2.53 -4.48 9.40
CA LEU A 254 1.96 -3.81 10.55
C LEU A 254 0.99 -2.73 10.06
N HIS A 255 -0.30 -3.04 10.07
CA HIS A 255 -1.35 -2.10 9.70
C HIS A 255 -1.87 -1.38 10.94
N VAL A 256 -1.62 -0.08 11.01
CA VAL A 256 -1.94 0.73 12.18
C VAL A 256 -3.28 1.43 12.02
N PRO A 257 -4.10 1.53 13.09
CA PRO A 257 -5.38 2.21 13.07
C PRO A 257 -5.25 3.68 12.65
N LEU A 258 -6.25 4.15 11.91
CA LEU A 258 -6.31 5.52 11.40
C LEU A 258 -6.44 6.55 12.53
N VAL A 259 -6.12 7.80 12.20
CA VAL A 259 -6.43 8.95 13.05
C VAL A 259 -7.72 9.59 12.53
N LEU A 260 -8.69 9.77 13.43
CA LEU A 260 -10.00 10.32 13.13
C LEU A 260 -10.17 11.71 13.77
N ASN A 261 -11.08 12.50 13.24
CA ASN A 261 -11.58 13.69 13.89
C ASN A 261 -12.67 13.34 14.92
N THR A 262 -13.17 14.34 15.65
CA THR A 262 -14.23 14.18 16.65
C THR A 262 -15.58 13.70 16.08
N GLU A 263 -15.76 13.77 14.76
CA GLU A 263 -16.95 13.26 14.07
C GLU A 263 -16.77 11.81 13.56
N GLY A 264 -15.65 11.16 13.93
CA GLY A 264 -15.34 9.80 13.51
C GLY A 264 -14.90 9.67 12.03
N ARG A 265 -14.60 10.78 11.36
CA ARG A 265 -14.10 10.79 9.99
C ARG A 265 -12.58 10.82 9.97
N ARG A 266 -11.99 10.13 9.00
CA ARG A 266 -10.54 10.16 8.76
C ARG A 266 -10.06 11.60 8.61
N LEU A 267 -8.96 11.96 9.27
CA LEU A 267 -8.28 13.23 9.03
C LEU A 267 -7.76 13.26 7.58
N ALA A 268 -8.58 13.80 6.69
CA ALA A 268 -8.26 13.94 5.28
C ALA A 268 -8.28 15.42 4.88
N LYS A 269 -7.59 15.77 3.79
CA LYS A 269 -7.44 17.16 3.31
C LYS A 269 -8.76 17.92 3.10
N ARG A 270 -9.87 17.21 2.87
CA ARG A 270 -11.20 17.83 2.64
C ARG A 270 -11.96 18.14 3.94
N ASP A 271 -11.59 17.52 5.03
CA ASP A 271 -12.32 17.57 6.31
C ASP A 271 -11.53 18.29 7.42
N GLY A 272 -10.62 19.24 7.05
CA GLY A 272 -9.76 19.93 8.00
C GLY A 272 -8.55 19.09 8.38
N ALA A 273 -7.75 18.65 7.36
CA ALA A 273 -6.50 17.95 7.63
C ALA A 273 -5.61 18.77 8.56
N VAL A 274 -5.34 18.23 9.73
CA VAL A 274 -4.50 18.88 10.73
C VAL A 274 -3.04 18.58 10.40
N THR A 275 -2.32 19.59 9.91
CA THR A 275 -0.87 19.54 9.64
C THR A 275 -0.11 20.24 10.76
N LEU A 276 1.23 20.08 10.81
CA LEU A 276 2.07 20.86 11.74
C LEU A 276 1.84 22.36 11.59
N LYS A 277 1.72 22.84 10.35
CA LYS A 277 1.48 24.25 10.04
C LYS A 277 0.12 24.73 10.56
N ASP A 278 -0.93 23.93 10.40
CA ASP A 278 -2.28 24.29 10.86
C ASP A 278 -2.34 24.37 12.38
N LEU A 279 -1.72 23.42 13.08
CA LEU A 279 -1.62 23.43 14.54
C LEU A 279 -0.87 24.67 15.04
N ALA A 280 0.31 24.94 14.50
CA ALA A 280 1.10 26.11 14.90
C ALA A 280 0.41 27.46 14.59
N ALA A 281 -0.43 27.51 13.53
CA ALA A 281 -1.21 28.70 13.19
C ALA A 281 -2.37 28.95 14.17
N GLN A 282 -2.93 27.89 14.77
CA GLN A 282 -4.00 28.00 15.75
C GLN A 282 -3.50 28.37 17.14
N ASP A 283 -2.43 27.69 17.57
CA ASP A 283 -1.76 27.95 18.86
C ASP A 283 -0.26 27.72 18.70
N PRO A 284 0.58 28.76 18.85
CA PRO A 284 2.04 28.64 18.77
C PRO A 284 2.65 27.65 19.78
N ALA A 285 1.91 27.23 20.80
CA ALA A 285 2.34 26.19 21.73
C ALA A 285 2.36 24.79 21.07
N TRP A 286 1.76 24.59 19.91
CA TRP A 286 1.88 23.38 19.12
C TRP A 286 3.21 23.36 18.36
N THR A 287 4.32 23.19 19.08
CA THR A 287 5.62 22.95 18.46
C THR A 287 5.69 21.54 17.87
N PRO A 288 6.61 21.27 16.93
CA PRO A 288 6.82 19.93 16.41
C PRO A 288 7.11 18.88 17.49
N GLU A 289 7.87 19.26 18.54
CA GLU A 289 8.16 18.40 19.69
C GLU A 289 6.89 18.04 20.47
N ARG A 290 6.01 19.02 20.70
CA ARG A 290 4.71 18.76 21.34
C ARG A 290 3.83 17.84 20.49
N VAL A 291 3.84 18.01 19.16
CA VAL A 291 3.13 17.09 18.26
C VAL A 291 3.71 15.70 18.35
N ARG A 292 5.04 15.55 18.27
CA ARG A 292 5.71 14.26 18.48
C ARG A 292 5.29 13.59 19.78
N ASP A 293 5.31 14.34 20.88
CA ASP A 293 4.98 13.82 22.20
C ASP A 293 3.51 13.35 22.25
N ARG A 294 2.57 14.11 21.65
CA ARG A 294 1.16 13.67 21.51
C ARG A 294 1.00 12.43 20.64
N LEU A 295 1.81 12.30 19.59
CA LEU A 295 1.82 11.08 18.76
C LEU A 295 2.32 9.88 19.57
N LEU A 296 3.40 10.02 20.34
CA LEU A 296 3.91 8.97 21.23
C LEU A 296 2.87 8.56 22.29
N GLU A 297 2.26 9.54 22.97
CA GLU A 297 1.18 9.29 23.95
C GLU A 297 0.00 8.52 23.32
N SER A 298 -0.36 8.83 22.06
CA SER A 298 -1.43 8.12 21.33
C SER A 298 -1.11 6.66 21.04
N LEU A 299 0.15 6.26 21.19
CA LEU A 299 0.66 4.90 21.04
C LEU A 299 0.89 4.22 22.39
N GLY A 300 0.61 4.90 23.50
CA GLY A 300 0.90 4.41 24.86
C GLY A 300 2.39 4.51 25.25
N LEU A 301 3.16 5.33 24.51
CA LEU A 301 4.60 5.49 24.71
C LEU A 301 4.92 6.77 25.51
N PRO A 302 6.06 6.82 26.23
CA PRO A 302 6.46 8.01 26.97
C PRO A 302 6.76 9.17 26.01
N ALA A 303 6.31 10.37 26.37
CA ALA A 303 6.68 11.61 25.70
C ALA A 303 8.19 11.88 25.81
N GLY A 304 8.77 12.54 24.79
CA GLY A 304 10.17 12.92 24.80
C GLY A 304 10.92 12.53 23.54
N PRO A 305 12.26 12.46 23.60
CA PRO A 305 13.10 12.08 22.46
C PRO A 305 12.78 10.67 21.94
N LEU A 306 12.72 10.50 20.63
CA LEU A 306 12.37 9.22 19.99
C LEU A 306 13.28 8.06 20.40
N ALA A 307 14.58 8.33 20.61
CA ALA A 307 15.53 7.32 21.06
C ALA A 307 15.15 6.69 22.42
N ALA A 308 14.45 7.45 23.28
CA ALA A 308 13.94 6.91 24.55
C ALA A 308 12.68 6.04 24.39
N ALA A 309 11.91 6.25 23.30
CA ALA A 309 10.72 5.47 23.02
C ALA A 309 11.03 4.11 22.37
N VAL A 310 12.16 3.98 21.66
CA VAL A 310 12.53 2.73 20.94
C VAL A 310 12.57 1.52 21.86
N PRO A 311 13.21 1.52 23.06
CA PRO A 311 13.23 0.34 23.93
C PRO A 311 11.87 -0.03 24.53
N ALA A 312 10.92 0.93 24.57
CA ALA A 312 9.57 0.73 25.08
C ALA A 312 8.57 0.33 23.97
N PHE A 313 9.00 0.34 22.71
CA PHE A 313 8.12 0.06 21.59
C PHE A 313 7.91 -1.44 21.41
N ASP A 314 6.66 -1.87 21.54
CA ASP A 314 6.20 -3.21 21.19
C ASP A 314 5.06 -3.07 20.17
N PRO A 315 5.26 -3.49 18.91
CA PRO A 315 4.23 -3.38 17.89
C PRO A 315 2.97 -4.19 18.22
N ALA A 316 3.07 -5.28 18.98
CA ALA A 316 1.92 -6.09 19.37
C ALA A 316 1.05 -5.42 20.46
N ALA A 317 1.64 -4.49 21.22
CA ALA A 317 0.96 -3.74 22.27
C ALA A 317 0.30 -2.42 21.77
N LEU A 318 0.43 -2.09 20.49
CA LEU A 318 -0.17 -0.89 19.93
C LEU A 318 -1.70 -0.90 20.06
N PRO A 319 -2.33 0.27 20.31
CA PRO A 319 -3.79 0.40 20.32
C PRO A 319 -4.39 -0.13 19.00
N ARG A 320 -5.47 -0.89 19.11
CA ARG A 320 -6.19 -1.46 17.94
C ARG A 320 -7.33 -0.58 17.45
N ASP A 321 -7.76 0.38 18.27
CA ASP A 321 -8.80 1.32 17.93
C ASP A 321 -8.23 2.57 17.25
N PRO A 322 -8.98 3.21 16.35
CA PRO A 322 -8.60 4.50 15.78
C PRO A 322 -8.37 5.55 16.87
N TRP A 323 -7.32 6.36 16.69
CA TRP A 323 -7.09 7.48 17.57
C TRP A 323 -7.95 8.68 17.16
N VAL A 324 -8.83 9.11 18.06
CA VAL A 324 -9.61 10.34 17.87
C VAL A 324 -8.80 11.54 18.38
N PHE A 325 -8.40 12.42 17.46
CA PHE A 325 -7.67 13.63 17.81
C PHE A 325 -8.66 14.73 18.25
N THR A 326 -8.54 15.14 19.49
CA THR A 326 -9.42 16.15 20.15
C THR A 326 -8.73 17.48 20.40
N GLY A 327 -7.55 17.72 19.85
CA GLY A 327 -6.69 18.84 20.20
C GLY A 327 -6.87 20.11 19.38
N LEU A 328 -8.03 20.34 18.75
CA LEU A 328 -8.38 21.59 18.07
C LEU A 328 -9.41 22.38 18.88
#